data_138fc38b99fff9e7bb8fae9086dc9b76
#
_entry.id   138fc38b99fff9e7bb8fae9086dc9b76
#
_cell.length_a   1.000
_cell.length_b   1.000
_cell.length_c   1.000
_cell.angle_alpha   90.00
_cell.angle_beta   90.00
_cell.angle_gamma   90.00
#
_symmetry.space_group_name_H-M   'P 1'
#
loop_
_entity.id
_entity.type
_entity.pdbx_description
1 polymer ?
#
loop_
_entity_poly.entity_id
_entity_poly.type
_entity_poly.pdbx_seq_one_letter_code
_entity_poly.pdbx_strand_id
1 'polypeptide(L)'
;MKREHGITCTRSTFFRYIKDNEELSKKFKNNKTNSFVERFETAPGQQAQFDMKEKVKLTDKNGTQTVVYIPTLTLSWSRYNYRQVILKPTTDNLLIFLAQTFEEIGGVPKELVIDNLKAFVEKPRQSAKDKALLNSKFEEFCKDYGITPMPCMPYRPETKGKTETQNKIIDQLKNYNGHYSGLPDIHDKLEKINSEDNERPSQATRLPRNFLLEKEKGDLLPLPSKEIRSKYHLKLNEVYVTNESLFQYKYNKYSLPQEYIGKRVGLAVQNKELLVYYNGKIIEKHPITNNKFNIKEEHKLYYKKTDKQAIKESNQIILKELENIIYDND
;
A
#
# COMPACT_ATOMS: atom_id res chain seq x y z
N MET A 1 -27.07 -26.34 -5.21
CA MET A 1 -28.51 -26.29 -5.55
C MET A 1 -28.84 -26.61 -7.01
N LYS A 2 -28.24 -26.00 -8.04
CA LYS A 2 -28.52 -26.39 -9.45
C LYS A 2 -28.17 -27.84 -9.78
N ARG A 3 -27.14 -28.40 -9.16
CA ARG A 3 -26.65 -29.76 -9.44
C ARG A 3 -27.38 -30.88 -8.70
N GLU A 4 -27.98 -30.59 -7.55
CA GLU A 4 -28.59 -31.61 -6.69
C GLU A 4 -30.14 -31.65 -6.77
N HIS A 5 -30.79 -30.56 -7.15
CA HIS A 5 -32.27 -30.44 -7.11
C HIS A 5 -32.89 -29.94 -8.41
N GLY A 6 -32.17 -29.85 -9.51
CA GLY A 6 -32.69 -29.48 -10.84
C GLY A 6 -33.34 -28.08 -10.95
N ILE A 7 -33.14 -27.21 -9.95
CA ILE A 7 -33.80 -25.90 -9.88
C ILE A 7 -33.10 -24.92 -10.84
N THR A 8 -33.84 -24.47 -11.86
CA THR A 8 -33.40 -23.52 -12.88
C THR A 8 -34.05 -22.15 -12.68
N CYS A 9 -33.74 -21.46 -11.59
CA CYS A 9 -34.17 -20.08 -11.40
C CYS A 9 -33.01 -19.12 -11.17
N THR A 10 -33.20 -17.81 -11.44
CA THR A 10 -32.21 -16.79 -11.14
C THR A 10 -32.14 -16.55 -9.63
N ARG A 11 -31.03 -16.02 -9.14
CA ARG A 11 -30.86 -15.65 -7.72
C ARG A 11 -31.96 -14.67 -7.25
N SER A 12 -32.32 -13.71 -8.08
CA SER A 12 -33.38 -12.73 -7.80
C SER A 12 -34.76 -13.36 -7.70
N THR A 13 -35.07 -14.30 -8.59
CA THR A 13 -36.34 -15.05 -8.55
C THR A 13 -36.45 -15.91 -7.28
N PHE A 14 -35.33 -16.57 -6.89
CA PHE A 14 -35.27 -17.36 -5.66
C PHE A 14 -35.51 -16.51 -4.40
N PHE A 15 -34.85 -15.36 -4.27
CA PHE A 15 -35.02 -14.49 -3.12
C PHE A 15 -36.42 -13.82 -3.08
N ARG A 16 -37.00 -13.54 -4.26
CA ARG A 16 -38.41 -13.04 -4.34
C ARG A 16 -39.38 -14.09 -3.82
N TYR A 17 -39.26 -15.34 -4.28
CA TYR A 17 -40.08 -16.44 -3.83
C TYR A 17 -39.99 -16.66 -2.30
N ILE A 18 -38.78 -16.59 -1.72
CA ILE A 18 -38.61 -16.68 -0.26
C ILE A 18 -39.26 -15.49 0.45
N LYS A 19 -39.16 -14.28 -0.11
CA LYS A 19 -39.77 -13.08 0.47
C LYS A 19 -41.33 -13.16 0.47
N ASP A 20 -41.90 -13.71 -0.60
CA ASP A 20 -43.32 -13.84 -0.80
C ASP A 20 -43.91 -15.03 -0.01
N ASN A 21 -43.08 -15.93 0.52
CA ASN A 21 -43.44 -17.07 1.34
C ASN A 21 -43.09 -16.83 2.82
N GLU A 22 -44.07 -16.49 3.65
CA GLU A 22 -43.83 -16.04 5.02
C GLU A 22 -43.19 -17.12 5.91
N GLU A 23 -43.56 -18.40 5.76
CA GLU A 23 -42.94 -19.51 6.50
C GLU A 23 -41.47 -19.72 6.10
N LEU A 24 -41.14 -19.65 4.80
CA LEU A 24 -39.77 -19.74 4.31
C LEU A 24 -38.95 -18.53 4.72
N SER A 25 -39.58 -17.34 4.70
CA SER A 25 -38.95 -16.10 5.16
C SER A 25 -38.60 -16.16 6.64
N LYS A 26 -39.49 -16.71 7.48
CA LYS A 26 -39.23 -16.93 8.91
C LYS A 26 -38.10 -17.94 9.13
N LYS A 27 -38.11 -19.07 8.42
CA LYS A 27 -37.02 -20.06 8.49
C LYS A 27 -35.68 -19.49 8.02
N PHE A 28 -35.66 -18.67 6.95
CA PHE A 28 -34.45 -18.01 6.46
C PHE A 28 -33.94 -16.91 7.39
N LYS A 29 -34.83 -16.19 8.07
CA LYS A 29 -34.48 -15.17 9.08
C LYS A 29 -33.98 -15.78 10.39
N ASN A 30 -34.54 -16.91 10.79
CA ASN A 30 -34.15 -17.60 12.03
C ASN A 30 -32.73 -18.22 11.99
N ASN A 31 -32.13 -18.35 10.82
CA ASN A 31 -30.72 -18.78 10.69
C ASN A 31 -29.70 -17.65 10.88
N LYS A 32 -30.13 -16.40 11.06
CA LYS A 32 -29.31 -15.38 11.71
C LYS A 32 -29.59 -15.47 13.22
N THR A 33 -29.03 -16.47 13.86
CA THR A 33 -28.79 -16.40 15.30
C THR A 33 -28.00 -15.12 15.55
N ASN A 34 -28.63 -14.16 16.23
CA ASN A 34 -27.89 -13.08 16.87
C ASN A 34 -27.05 -13.75 17.96
N SER A 35 -25.90 -14.34 17.54
CA SER A 35 -24.91 -14.82 18.49
C SER A 35 -24.41 -13.58 19.21
N PHE A 36 -24.59 -13.56 20.52
CA PHE A 36 -23.93 -12.57 21.36
C PHE A 36 -22.44 -12.70 21.16
N VAL A 37 -21.84 -11.70 20.52
CA VAL A 37 -20.39 -11.61 20.38
C VAL A 37 -19.92 -10.72 21.51
N GLU A 38 -19.31 -11.33 22.50
CA GLU A 38 -18.69 -10.61 23.59
C GLU A 38 -17.58 -9.70 23.02
N ARG A 39 -17.66 -8.42 23.34
CA ARG A 39 -16.72 -7.43 22.86
C ARG A 39 -15.46 -7.50 23.71
N PHE A 40 -14.43 -8.18 23.21
CA PHE A 40 -13.14 -8.23 23.90
C PHE A 40 -12.40 -6.91 23.69
N GLU A 41 -12.12 -6.22 24.80
CA GLU A 41 -11.14 -5.15 24.81
C GLU A 41 -9.77 -5.76 25.17
N THR A 42 -8.75 -5.45 24.38
CA THR A 42 -7.37 -5.92 24.62
C THR A 42 -6.63 -4.93 25.49
N ALA A 43 -5.70 -5.39 26.29
CA ALA A 43 -4.79 -4.51 27.04
C ALA A 43 -3.91 -3.68 26.09
N PRO A 44 -3.40 -2.52 26.54
CA PRO A 44 -2.44 -1.74 25.76
C PRO A 44 -1.23 -2.59 25.36
N GLY A 45 -0.70 -2.38 24.16
CA GLY A 45 0.47 -3.08 23.63
C GLY A 45 0.28 -4.60 23.40
N GLN A 46 -0.89 -5.16 23.71
CA GLN A 46 -1.11 -6.60 23.63
C GLN A 46 -1.26 -7.07 22.19
N GLN A 47 -2.08 -6.39 21.38
CA GLN A 47 -2.47 -6.94 20.08
C GLN A 47 -2.57 -5.88 18.99
N ALA A 48 -2.09 -6.24 17.81
CA ALA A 48 -2.42 -5.53 16.56
C ALA A 48 -3.11 -6.45 15.57
N GLN A 49 -3.87 -5.86 14.65
CA GLN A 49 -4.53 -6.56 13.55
C GLN A 49 -3.96 -6.08 12.22
N PHE A 50 -3.55 -7.01 11.39
CA PHE A 50 -3.17 -6.74 10.00
C PHE A 50 -4.36 -7.01 9.08
N ASP A 51 -4.61 -6.09 8.18
CA ASP A 51 -5.55 -6.23 7.07
C ASP A 51 -4.97 -5.62 5.80
N MET A 52 -5.50 -5.97 4.65
CA MET A 52 -5.03 -5.41 3.38
C MET A 52 -6.20 -5.20 2.44
N LYS A 53 -6.33 -3.97 1.92
CA LYS A 53 -7.22 -3.72 0.80
C LYS A 53 -6.49 -4.01 -0.50
N GLU A 54 -7.00 -5.01 -1.21
CA GLU A 54 -6.40 -5.49 -2.45
C GLU A 54 -6.93 -4.75 -3.67
N LYS A 55 -6.07 -4.61 -4.69
CA LYS A 55 -6.43 -4.18 -6.06
C LYS A 55 -7.23 -2.88 -6.11
N VAL A 56 -6.80 -1.87 -5.35
CA VAL A 56 -7.39 -0.54 -5.44
C VAL A 56 -6.95 0.06 -6.78
N LYS A 57 -7.92 0.26 -7.66
CA LYS A 57 -7.68 0.88 -8.98
C LYS A 57 -7.85 2.38 -8.83
N LEU A 58 -6.82 3.11 -9.19
CA LEU A 58 -6.78 4.57 -9.15
C LEU A 58 -6.41 5.09 -10.54
N THR A 59 -7.07 6.15 -10.96
CA THR A 59 -6.84 6.77 -12.29
C THR A 59 -6.28 8.17 -12.07
N ASP A 60 -5.13 8.47 -12.67
CA ASP A 60 -4.50 9.79 -12.57
C ASP A 60 -5.16 10.83 -13.49
N LYS A 61 -4.69 12.09 -13.41
CA LYS A 61 -5.20 13.19 -14.23
C LYS A 61 -5.00 13.00 -15.74
N ASN A 62 -4.10 12.08 -16.14
CA ASN A 62 -3.81 11.77 -17.54
C ASN A 62 -4.60 10.54 -18.03
N GLY A 63 -5.46 9.97 -17.19
CA GLY A 63 -6.22 8.75 -17.51
C GLY A 63 -5.44 7.45 -17.29
N THR A 64 -4.19 7.51 -16.77
CA THR A 64 -3.37 6.31 -16.50
C THR A 64 -3.90 5.59 -15.27
N GLN A 65 -4.22 4.30 -15.43
CA GLN A 65 -4.70 3.49 -14.34
C GLN A 65 -3.56 2.79 -13.61
N THR A 66 -3.49 2.98 -12.30
CA THR A 66 -2.55 2.30 -11.40
C THR A 66 -3.32 1.40 -10.42
N VAL A 67 -2.85 0.16 -10.26
CA VAL A 67 -3.38 -0.77 -9.26
C VAL A 67 -2.43 -0.79 -8.08
N VAL A 68 -2.96 -0.47 -6.90
CA VAL A 68 -2.20 -0.46 -5.66
C VAL A 68 -2.84 -1.39 -4.62
N TYR A 69 -2.06 -1.77 -3.62
CA TYR A 69 -2.49 -2.53 -2.45
C TYR A 69 -2.23 -1.66 -1.22
N ILE A 70 -3.11 -1.72 -0.24
CA ILE A 70 -3.01 -0.88 0.96
C ILE A 70 -3.06 -1.77 2.19
N PRO A 71 -1.88 -2.26 2.65
CA PRO A 71 -1.78 -2.91 3.95
C PRO A 71 -2.09 -1.89 5.05
N THR A 72 -2.76 -2.37 6.08
CA THR A 72 -3.16 -1.61 7.27
C THR A 72 -2.79 -2.40 8.52
N LEU A 73 -2.10 -1.76 9.45
CA LEU A 73 -1.95 -2.25 10.81
C LEU A 73 -2.83 -1.41 11.74
N THR A 74 -3.64 -2.06 12.56
CA THR A 74 -4.49 -1.42 13.56
C THR A 74 -4.10 -1.93 14.94
N LEU A 75 -3.66 -1.06 15.83
CA LEU A 75 -3.48 -1.41 17.25
C LEU A 75 -4.84 -1.65 17.90
N SER A 76 -4.96 -2.75 18.63
CA SER A 76 -6.26 -3.19 19.13
C SER A 76 -6.79 -2.34 20.30
N TRP A 77 -5.94 -1.68 21.07
CA TRP A 77 -6.32 -0.82 22.19
C TRP A 77 -6.53 0.63 21.76
N SER A 78 -5.52 1.32 21.24
CA SER A 78 -5.62 2.73 20.80
C SER A 78 -6.49 2.92 19.56
N ARG A 79 -6.69 1.88 18.80
CA ARG A 79 -7.33 1.93 17.45
C ARG A 79 -6.51 2.72 16.43
N TYR A 80 -5.25 2.99 16.75
CA TYR A 80 -4.35 3.67 15.83
C TYR A 80 -4.12 2.85 14.59
N ASN A 81 -4.14 3.52 13.44
CA ASN A 81 -4.03 2.90 12.13
C ASN A 81 -2.80 3.41 11.40
N TYR A 82 -1.98 2.50 10.91
CA TYR A 82 -0.93 2.82 9.95
C TYR A 82 -1.22 2.15 8.62
N ARG A 83 -1.14 2.90 7.54
CA ARG A 83 -1.44 2.42 6.18
C ARG A 83 -0.37 2.91 5.22
N GLN A 84 -0.05 2.10 4.23
CA GLN A 84 0.92 2.45 3.20
C GLN A 84 0.44 1.98 1.83
N VAL A 85 0.88 2.67 0.77
CA VAL A 85 0.69 2.22 -0.61
C VAL A 85 1.81 1.27 -1.00
N ILE A 86 1.47 0.08 -1.49
CA ILE A 86 2.42 -0.84 -2.10
C ILE A 86 1.93 -1.28 -3.48
N LEU A 87 2.86 -1.57 -4.39
CA LEU A 87 2.50 -2.00 -5.75
C LEU A 87 2.26 -3.51 -5.86
N LYS A 88 2.91 -4.31 -5.01
CA LYS A 88 2.79 -5.79 -5.03
C LYS A 88 2.81 -6.32 -3.60
N PRO A 89 1.84 -7.16 -3.21
CA PRO A 89 1.75 -7.73 -1.86
C PRO A 89 2.62 -9.00 -1.73
N THR A 90 3.93 -8.88 -2.01
CA THR A 90 4.89 -9.95 -1.77
C THR A 90 5.19 -10.06 -0.28
N THR A 91 5.63 -11.24 0.18
CA THR A 91 6.06 -11.42 1.58
C THR A 91 7.07 -10.36 1.97
N ASP A 92 8.12 -10.14 1.17
CA ASP A 92 9.17 -9.16 1.47
C ASP A 92 8.61 -7.73 1.63
N ASN A 93 7.72 -7.28 0.73
CA ASN A 93 7.12 -5.94 0.81
C ASN A 93 6.22 -5.78 2.06
N LEU A 94 5.53 -6.84 2.46
CA LEU A 94 4.70 -6.81 3.66
C LEU A 94 5.53 -6.87 4.94
N LEU A 95 6.66 -7.57 4.95
CA LEU A 95 7.59 -7.55 6.08
C LEU A 95 8.24 -6.17 6.24
N ILE A 96 8.60 -5.52 5.14
CA ILE A 96 9.10 -4.14 5.13
C ILE A 96 8.03 -3.19 5.68
N PHE A 97 6.78 -3.33 5.23
CA PHE A 97 5.66 -2.54 5.76
C PHE A 97 5.51 -2.72 7.28
N LEU A 98 5.55 -3.95 7.79
CA LEU A 98 5.44 -4.21 9.22
C LEU A 98 6.60 -3.59 10.00
N ALA A 99 7.84 -3.75 9.50
CA ALA A 99 9.03 -3.16 10.13
C ALA A 99 8.94 -1.63 10.21
N GLN A 100 8.58 -0.97 9.11
CA GLN A 100 8.36 0.49 9.07
C GLN A 100 7.24 0.93 9.98
N THR A 101 6.14 0.16 10.03
CA THR A 101 5.02 0.45 10.93
C THR A 101 5.45 0.40 12.39
N PHE A 102 6.23 -0.62 12.80
CA PHE A 102 6.71 -0.73 14.17
C PHE A 102 7.69 0.38 14.54
N GLU A 103 8.50 0.84 13.60
CA GLU A 103 9.34 2.03 13.80
C GLU A 103 8.51 3.30 13.98
N GLU A 104 7.47 3.49 13.17
CA GLU A 104 6.57 4.65 13.24
C GLU A 104 5.80 4.72 14.57
N ILE A 105 5.24 3.60 15.01
CA ILE A 105 4.52 3.54 16.30
C ILE A 105 5.45 3.52 17.52
N GLY A 106 6.75 3.30 17.31
CA GLY A 106 7.78 3.32 18.36
C GLY A 106 7.90 2.03 19.17
N GLY A 107 7.38 0.89 18.70
CA GLY A 107 7.44 -0.38 19.42
C GLY A 107 6.70 -1.51 18.69
N VAL A 108 6.66 -2.69 19.30
CA VAL A 108 6.10 -3.92 18.71
C VAL A 108 4.96 -4.46 19.58
N PRO A 109 3.77 -4.74 19.04
CA PRO A 109 2.70 -5.39 19.81
C PRO A 109 3.09 -6.86 20.10
N LYS A 110 2.60 -7.40 21.22
CA LYS A 110 2.92 -8.79 21.62
C LYS A 110 2.31 -9.82 20.68
N GLU A 111 1.13 -9.52 20.12
CA GLU A 111 0.41 -10.41 19.21
C GLU A 111 0.06 -9.70 17.90
N LEU A 112 0.15 -10.43 16.80
CA LEU A 112 -0.27 -9.95 15.48
C LEU A 112 -1.35 -10.87 14.90
N VAL A 113 -2.60 -10.38 14.87
CA VAL A 113 -3.70 -11.06 14.22
C VAL A 113 -3.60 -10.85 12.72
N ILE A 114 -3.52 -11.95 11.97
CA ILE A 114 -3.40 -11.96 10.52
C ILE A 114 -4.50 -12.77 9.88
N ASP A 115 -4.93 -12.36 8.70
CA ASP A 115 -5.75 -13.19 7.84
C ASP A 115 -4.92 -14.30 7.18
N ASN A 116 -5.59 -15.30 6.60
CA ASN A 116 -4.93 -16.37 5.86
C ASN A 116 -4.37 -15.92 4.50
N LEU A 117 -3.68 -14.77 4.50
CA LEU A 117 -3.00 -14.24 3.32
C LEU A 117 -1.83 -15.15 2.94
N LYS A 118 -1.74 -15.58 1.69
CA LYS A 118 -0.67 -16.47 1.20
C LYS A 118 0.76 -15.98 1.46
N ALA A 119 0.94 -14.67 1.59
CA ALA A 119 2.23 -14.08 1.93
C ALA A 119 2.70 -14.41 3.36
N PHE A 120 1.77 -14.69 4.28
CA PHE A 120 2.04 -15.01 5.69
C PHE A 120 1.71 -16.44 6.07
N VAL A 121 0.68 -17.04 5.44
CA VAL A 121 0.16 -18.36 5.80
C VAL A 121 0.19 -19.28 4.58
N GLU A 122 1.01 -20.31 4.61
CA GLU A 122 1.08 -21.32 3.54
C GLU A 122 -0.09 -22.28 3.60
N LYS A 123 -0.42 -22.76 4.82
CA LYS A 123 -1.58 -23.62 5.06
C LYS A 123 -2.37 -23.11 6.26
N PRO A 124 -3.63 -22.69 6.06
CA PRO A 124 -4.52 -22.32 7.16
C PRO A 124 -4.78 -23.52 8.09
N ARG A 125 -5.01 -23.24 9.38
CA ARG A 125 -5.48 -24.27 10.30
C ARG A 125 -6.88 -24.73 9.90
N GLN A 126 -7.15 -26.04 10.00
CA GLN A 126 -8.45 -26.62 9.66
C GLN A 126 -9.37 -26.69 10.88
N SER A 127 -8.83 -26.76 12.07
CA SER A 127 -9.55 -26.82 13.34
C SER A 127 -8.92 -25.92 14.40
N ALA A 128 -9.61 -25.74 15.54
CA ALA A 128 -9.09 -24.98 16.68
C ALA A 128 -7.83 -25.61 17.31
N LYS A 129 -7.65 -26.94 17.13
CA LYS A 129 -6.51 -27.69 17.67
C LYS A 129 -5.30 -27.69 16.73
N ASP A 130 -5.50 -27.36 15.44
CA ASP A 130 -4.43 -27.37 14.46
C ASP A 130 -3.63 -26.07 14.49
N LYS A 131 -2.34 -26.18 14.14
CA LYS A 131 -1.49 -25.01 13.90
C LYS A 131 -1.52 -24.66 12.41
N ALA A 132 -1.58 -23.37 12.09
CA ALA A 132 -1.34 -22.91 10.74
C ALA A 132 0.13 -23.12 10.37
N LEU A 133 0.39 -23.45 9.10
CA LEU A 133 1.75 -23.43 8.56
C LEU A 133 2.03 -22.03 8.05
N LEU A 134 2.98 -21.36 8.69
CA LEU A 134 3.38 -20.00 8.32
C LEU A 134 4.44 -20.02 7.23
N ASN A 135 4.50 -18.94 6.45
CA ASN A 135 5.62 -18.69 5.56
C ASN A 135 6.91 -18.54 6.35
N SER A 136 7.97 -19.19 5.94
CA SER A 136 9.25 -19.26 6.69
C SER A 136 9.85 -17.87 6.96
N LYS A 137 9.81 -16.95 5.99
CA LYS A 137 10.30 -15.57 6.17
C LYS A 137 9.46 -14.79 7.19
N PHE A 138 8.14 -15.01 7.17
CA PHE A 138 7.26 -14.36 8.14
C PHE A 138 7.48 -14.94 9.55
N GLU A 139 7.70 -16.23 9.65
CA GLU A 139 8.02 -16.86 10.96
C GLU A 139 9.34 -16.35 11.52
N GLU A 140 10.38 -16.19 10.67
CA GLU A 140 11.65 -15.57 11.05
C GLU A 140 11.46 -14.14 11.53
N PHE A 141 10.69 -13.33 10.78
CA PHE A 141 10.34 -11.96 11.17
C PHE A 141 9.66 -11.91 12.54
N CYS A 142 8.70 -12.79 12.80
CA CYS A 142 8.03 -12.85 14.09
C CYS A 142 8.99 -13.17 15.25
N LYS A 143 9.96 -14.07 15.02
CA LYS A 143 11.02 -14.38 16.00
C LYS A 143 11.93 -13.18 16.23
N ASP A 144 12.37 -12.52 15.15
CA ASP A 144 13.25 -11.35 15.19
C ASP A 144 12.63 -10.16 15.94
N TYR A 145 11.31 -9.98 15.84
CA TYR A 145 10.56 -8.90 16.50
C TYR A 145 9.92 -9.31 17.83
N GLY A 146 10.01 -10.59 18.23
CA GLY A 146 9.41 -11.09 19.46
C GLY A 146 7.87 -11.10 19.47
N ILE A 147 7.25 -11.09 18.29
CA ILE A 147 5.79 -11.02 18.13
C ILE A 147 5.18 -12.41 17.91
N THR A 148 4.05 -12.67 18.56
CA THR A 148 3.31 -13.92 18.39
C THR A 148 2.29 -13.78 17.25
N PRO A 149 2.44 -14.51 16.15
CA PRO A 149 1.47 -14.49 15.06
C PRO A 149 0.19 -15.26 15.44
N MET A 150 -0.97 -14.65 15.18
CA MET A 150 -2.30 -15.17 15.46
C MET A 150 -3.12 -15.30 14.18
N PRO A 151 -2.95 -16.39 13.37
CA PRO A 151 -3.74 -16.59 12.17
C PRO A 151 -5.21 -16.79 12.49
N CYS A 152 -6.10 -16.07 11.79
CA CYS A 152 -7.54 -16.18 11.95
C CYS A 152 -8.05 -17.58 11.59
N MET A 153 -9.10 -18.01 12.27
CA MET A 153 -9.85 -19.21 11.86
C MET A 153 -10.55 -18.94 10.54
N PRO A 154 -10.45 -19.85 9.56
CA PRO A 154 -11.25 -19.75 8.35
C PRO A 154 -12.74 -19.68 8.69
N TYR A 155 -13.48 -18.84 7.94
CA TYR A 155 -14.94 -18.68 8.06
C TYR A 155 -15.48 -18.12 9.40
N ARG A 156 -14.63 -17.53 10.26
CA ARG A 156 -15.07 -16.79 11.45
C ARG A 156 -14.81 -15.28 11.30
N PRO A 157 -15.75 -14.52 10.71
CA PRO A 157 -15.59 -13.08 10.49
C PRO A 157 -15.58 -12.28 11.81
N GLU A 158 -16.02 -12.85 12.90
CA GLU A 158 -16.12 -12.21 14.22
C GLU A 158 -14.76 -11.74 14.77
N THR A 159 -13.67 -12.38 14.36
CA THR A 159 -12.31 -11.97 14.71
C THR A 159 -11.85 -10.67 14.04
N LYS A 160 -12.56 -10.21 13.00
CA LYS A 160 -12.24 -9.03 12.19
C LYS A 160 -13.12 -7.80 12.41
N GLY A 161 -13.99 -7.79 13.39
CA GLY A 161 -14.95 -6.69 13.59
C GLY A 161 -14.36 -5.29 13.72
N LYS A 162 -13.03 -5.19 13.89
CA LYS A 162 -12.31 -3.92 14.01
C LYS A 162 -11.84 -3.36 12.64
N THR A 163 -11.84 -4.16 11.57
CA THR A 163 -11.25 -3.79 10.27
C THR A 163 -12.27 -3.40 9.18
N GLU A 164 -13.55 -3.72 9.32
CA GLU A 164 -14.56 -3.38 8.31
C GLU A 164 -14.67 -1.87 8.04
N THR A 165 -14.54 -1.05 9.08
CA THR A 165 -14.55 0.42 8.97
C THR A 165 -13.34 0.93 8.17
N GLN A 166 -12.20 0.24 8.24
CA GLN A 166 -10.95 0.63 7.57
C GLN A 166 -11.08 0.66 6.06
N ASN A 167 -11.80 -0.30 5.50
CA ASN A 167 -12.03 -0.35 4.06
C ASN A 167 -12.78 0.87 3.52
N LYS A 168 -13.72 1.43 4.29
CA LYS A 168 -14.46 2.65 3.93
C LYS A 168 -13.54 3.89 3.95
N ILE A 169 -12.60 3.94 4.89
CA ILE A 169 -11.63 5.04 4.97
C ILE A 169 -10.69 5.02 3.76
N ILE A 170 -10.17 3.83 3.41
CA ILE A 170 -9.32 3.66 2.22
C ILE A 170 -10.08 4.01 0.93
N ASP A 171 -11.39 3.77 0.87
CA ASP A 171 -12.21 4.14 -0.30
C ASP A 171 -12.24 5.64 -0.57
N GLN A 172 -11.91 6.49 0.41
CA GLN A 172 -11.76 7.94 0.19
C GLN A 172 -10.67 8.27 -0.84
N LEU A 173 -9.66 7.39 -1.04
CA LEU A 173 -8.68 7.57 -2.11
C LEU A 173 -9.34 7.62 -3.49
N LYS A 174 -10.46 6.95 -3.70
CA LYS A 174 -11.20 6.97 -4.97
C LYS A 174 -11.78 8.35 -5.30
N ASN A 175 -12.01 9.20 -4.29
CA ASN A 175 -12.49 10.57 -4.48
C ASN A 175 -11.44 11.45 -5.19
N TYR A 176 -10.18 11.04 -5.18
CA TYR A 176 -9.08 11.72 -5.88
C TYR A 176 -8.84 11.21 -7.30
N ASN A 177 -9.63 10.24 -7.80
CA ASN A 177 -9.51 9.77 -9.19
C ASN A 177 -9.65 10.95 -10.17
N GLY A 178 -8.74 11.01 -11.14
CA GLY A 178 -8.65 12.11 -12.10
C GLY A 178 -7.96 13.38 -11.57
N HIS A 179 -7.56 13.42 -10.30
CA HIS A 179 -7.03 14.62 -9.64
C HIS A 179 -5.63 14.46 -9.05
N TYR A 180 -4.96 13.33 -9.25
CA TYR A 180 -3.61 13.12 -8.73
C TYR A 180 -2.57 12.92 -9.86
N SER A 181 -1.31 13.11 -9.51
CA SER A 181 -0.17 13.04 -10.42
C SER A 181 0.81 11.95 -9.96
N GLY A 182 0.60 10.71 -10.42
CA GLY A 182 1.51 9.60 -10.13
C GLY A 182 1.49 9.10 -8.69
N LEU A 183 2.45 8.20 -8.38
CA LEU A 183 2.53 7.52 -7.09
C LEU A 183 2.82 8.44 -5.89
N PRO A 184 3.69 9.47 -5.99
CA PRO A 184 3.96 10.36 -4.86
C PRO A 184 2.69 11.02 -4.33
N ASP A 185 1.85 11.55 -5.21
CA ASP A 185 0.62 12.22 -4.85
C ASP A 185 -0.40 11.25 -4.20
N ILE A 186 -0.42 9.97 -4.64
CA ILE A 186 -1.22 8.92 -3.97
C ILE A 186 -0.73 8.70 -2.52
N HIS A 187 0.58 8.67 -2.30
CA HIS A 187 1.16 8.55 -0.96
C HIS A 187 0.75 9.73 -0.08
N ASP A 188 0.88 10.96 -0.57
CA ASP A 188 0.52 12.17 0.17
C ASP A 188 -0.97 12.22 0.51
N LYS A 189 -1.84 11.81 -0.43
CA LYS A 189 -3.28 11.69 -0.18
C LYS A 189 -3.58 10.63 0.89
N LEU A 190 -2.93 9.47 0.85
CA LEU A 190 -3.11 8.44 1.87
C LEU A 190 -2.60 8.89 3.24
N GLU A 191 -1.47 9.59 3.28
CA GLU A 191 -0.91 10.13 4.52
C GLU A 191 -1.85 11.16 5.17
N LYS A 192 -2.43 12.05 4.35
CA LYS A 192 -3.46 12.97 4.81
C LYS A 192 -4.67 12.23 5.41
N ILE A 193 -5.17 11.19 4.71
CA ILE A 193 -6.28 10.37 5.20
C ILE A 193 -5.89 9.68 6.53
N ASN A 194 -4.66 9.18 6.65
CA ASN A 194 -4.16 8.56 7.88
C ASN A 194 -4.12 9.54 9.06
N SER A 195 -3.58 10.75 8.85
CA SER A 195 -3.53 11.79 9.87
C SER A 195 -4.93 12.15 10.34
N GLU A 196 -5.82 12.50 9.42
CA GLU A 196 -7.20 12.86 9.74
C GLU A 196 -7.95 11.73 10.45
N ASP A 197 -7.76 10.45 10.06
CA ASP A 197 -8.40 9.32 10.71
C ASP A 197 -7.88 9.13 12.14
N ASN A 198 -6.58 9.30 12.38
CA ASN A 198 -5.97 9.12 13.70
C ASN A 198 -6.21 10.30 14.65
N GLU A 199 -6.47 11.49 14.13
CA GLU A 199 -6.85 12.69 14.90
C GLU A 199 -8.32 12.64 15.33
N ARG A 200 -9.18 11.93 14.59
CA ARG A 200 -10.60 11.83 14.93
C ARG A 200 -10.83 10.87 16.11
N PRO A 201 -11.75 11.19 17.02
CA PRO A 201 -12.17 10.26 18.06
C PRO A 201 -12.73 8.96 17.45
N SER A 202 -12.27 7.82 17.94
CA SER A 202 -12.85 6.54 17.54
C SER A 202 -14.24 6.35 18.19
N GLN A 203 -15.14 5.66 17.52
CA GLN A 203 -16.45 5.34 18.10
C GLN A 203 -16.35 4.46 19.35
N ALA A 204 -15.28 3.64 19.43
CA ALA A 204 -15.07 2.72 20.53
C ALA A 204 -14.57 3.40 21.79
N THR A 205 -13.62 4.33 21.67
CA THR A 205 -12.92 4.95 22.80
C THR A 205 -13.37 6.37 23.07
N ARG A 206 -14.03 7.03 22.12
CA ARG A 206 -14.42 8.45 22.12
C ARG A 206 -13.23 9.41 22.27
N LEU A 207 -12.02 8.92 22.08
CA LEU A 207 -10.77 9.69 22.13
C LEU A 207 -10.04 9.61 20.80
N PRO A 208 -9.22 10.62 20.44
CA PRO A 208 -8.33 10.56 19.28
C PRO A 208 -7.36 9.38 19.39
N ARG A 209 -7.12 8.71 18.25
CA ARG A 209 -6.28 7.51 18.21
C ARG A 209 -4.82 7.82 18.46
N ASN A 210 -4.32 8.94 17.95
CA ASN A 210 -2.96 9.42 18.19
C ASN A 210 -2.72 9.71 19.68
N PHE A 211 -3.69 10.31 20.39
CA PHE A 211 -3.59 10.53 21.83
C PHE A 211 -3.49 9.21 22.61
N LEU A 212 -4.27 8.21 22.21
CA LEU A 212 -4.20 6.87 22.83
C LEU A 212 -2.91 6.14 22.48
N LEU A 213 -2.37 6.31 21.25
CA LEU A 213 -1.08 5.74 20.88
C LEU A 213 0.02 6.19 21.83
N GLU A 214 0.09 7.48 22.15
CA GLU A 214 1.10 8.00 23.07
C GLU A 214 1.04 7.32 24.46
N LYS A 215 -0.15 6.93 24.90
CA LYS A 215 -0.31 6.16 26.14
C LYS A 215 0.08 4.69 25.99
N GLU A 216 -0.20 4.10 24.80
CA GLU A 216 0.06 2.69 24.51
C GLU A 216 1.56 2.39 24.30
N LYS A 217 2.36 3.39 23.88
CA LYS A 217 3.79 3.23 23.58
C LYS A 217 4.59 2.57 24.71
N GLY A 218 4.26 2.88 25.97
CA GLY A 218 4.94 2.30 27.14
C GLY A 218 4.68 0.81 27.34
N ASP A 219 3.64 0.25 26.76
CA ASP A 219 3.23 -1.15 26.91
C ASP A 219 3.65 -2.02 25.70
N LEU A 220 4.16 -1.40 24.64
CA LEU A 220 4.70 -2.10 23.48
C LEU A 220 6.06 -2.74 23.82
N LEU A 221 6.37 -3.85 23.16
CA LEU A 221 7.72 -4.43 23.22
C LEU A 221 8.73 -3.45 22.57
N PRO A 222 9.98 -3.43 23.04
CA PRO A 222 11.01 -2.62 22.42
C PRO A 222 11.29 -3.06 20.99
N LEU A 223 11.69 -2.11 20.13
CA LEU A 223 12.16 -2.42 18.79
C LEU A 223 13.41 -3.28 18.85
N PRO A 224 13.59 -4.26 17.94
CA PRO A 224 14.83 -5.02 17.84
C PRO A 224 16.04 -4.12 17.55
N SER A 225 17.25 -4.68 17.69
CA SER A 225 18.48 -3.95 17.35
C SER A 225 18.48 -3.45 15.90
N LYS A 226 19.32 -2.43 15.63
CA LYS A 226 19.44 -1.86 14.27
C LYS A 226 19.87 -2.92 13.24
N GLU A 227 20.71 -3.86 13.63
CA GLU A 227 21.19 -4.96 12.80
C GLU A 227 20.04 -5.87 12.36
N ILE A 228 19.15 -6.23 13.29
CA ILE A 228 17.96 -7.04 13.00
C ILE A 228 17.00 -6.25 12.09
N ARG A 229 16.70 -4.99 12.44
CA ARG A 229 15.80 -4.15 11.63
C ARG A 229 16.30 -3.97 10.21
N SER A 230 17.63 -3.83 10.01
CA SER A 230 18.22 -3.65 8.69
C SER A 230 17.99 -4.82 7.72
N LYS A 231 17.68 -6.02 8.22
CA LYS A 231 17.27 -7.16 7.35
C LYS A 231 15.97 -6.89 6.60
N TYR A 232 15.08 -6.08 7.21
CA TYR A 232 13.73 -5.79 6.73
C TYR A 232 13.61 -4.39 6.12
N HIS A 233 14.74 -3.71 5.94
CA HIS A 233 14.79 -2.50 5.13
C HIS A 233 15.08 -2.85 3.67
N LEU A 234 14.50 -2.06 2.79
CA LEU A 234 14.84 -2.15 1.37
C LEU A 234 16.33 -1.84 1.18
N LYS A 235 17.10 -2.80 0.65
CA LYS A 235 18.44 -2.54 0.16
C LYS A 235 18.34 -1.74 -1.12
N LEU A 236 18.39 -0.42 -0.99
CA LEU A 236 18.31 0.50 -2.11
C LEU A 236 19.72 0.86 -2.58
N ASN A 237 19.95 0.76 -3.90
CA ASN A 237 21.12 1.35 -4.51
C ASN A 237 20.84 2.84 -4.72
N GLU A 238 21.51 3.71 -3.99
CA GLU A 238 21.34 5.15 -4.13
C GLU A 238 21.97 5.66 -5.41
N VAL A 239 21.21 6.48 -6.14
CA VAL A 239 21.66 7.19 -7.34
C VAL A 239 21.28 8.66 -7.28
N TYR A 240 22.05 9.49 -7.97
CA TYR A 240 21.82 10.93 -8.08
C TYR A 240 20.93 11.25 -9.28
N VAL A 241 19.97 12.15 -9.11
CA VAL A 241 19.12 12.66 -10.19
C VAL A 241 19.77 13.91 -10.78
N THR A 242 20.14 13.84 -12.05
CA THR A 242 20.83 14.93 -12.77
C THR A 242 19.91 16.13 -13.04
N ASN A 243 20.49 17.26 -13.46
CA ASN A 243 19.75 18.45 -13.90
C ASN A 243 18.85 18.19 -15.14
N GLU A 244 19.12 17.09 -15.87
CA GLU A 244 18.26 16.62 -16.97
C GLU A 244 17.02 15.86 -16.48
N SER A 245 16.80 15.79 -15.15
CA SER A 245 15.76 14.97 -14.50
C SER A 245 15.89 13.48 -14.82
N LEU A 246 17.13 13.01 -14.94
CA LEU A 246 17.49 11.63 -15.25
C LEU A 246 18.35 11.03 -14.13
N PHE A 247 18.16 9.74 -13.90
CA PHE A 247 19.10 8.93 -13.11
C PHE A 247 19.61 7.76 -13.93
N GLN A 248 20.74 7.21 -13.54
CA GLN A 248 21.38 6.10 -14.24
C GLN A 248 21.18 4.79 -13.48
N TYR A 249 20.78 3.75 -14.22
CA TYR A 249 20.80 2.37 -13.76
C TYR A 249 21.51 1.51 -14.80
N LYS A 250 22.62 0.86 -14.40
CA LYS A 250 23.56 0.20 -15.33
C LYS A 250 24.02 1.18 -16.42
N TYR A 251 23.75 0.88 -17.68
CA TYR A 251 24.15 1.70 -18.84
C TYR A 251 23.02 2.59 -19.36
N ASN A 252 21.83 2.54 -18.75
CA ASN A 252 20.63 3.20 -19.25
C ASN A 252 20.21 4.35 -18.32
N LYS A 253 19.64 5.39 -18.90
CA LYS A 253 19.12 6.56 -18.19
C LYS A 253 17.58 6.48 -18.13
N TYR A 254 17.00 6.86 -17.00
CA TYR A 254 15.57 6.83 -16.71
C TYR A 254 15.13 8.18 -16.16
N SER A 255 13.95 8.66 -16.59
CA SER A 255 13.47 9.97 -16.18
C SER A 255 12.71 9.93 -14.85
N LEU A 256 12.73 11.04 -14.13
CA LEU A 256 11.92 11.31 -12.95
C LEU A 256 11.21 12.66 -13.09
N PRO A 257 10.18 12.95 -12.26
CA PRO A 257 9.64 14.29 -12.13
C PRO A 257 10.71 15.30 -11.70
N GLN A 258 10.62 16.54 -12.18
CA GLN A 258 11.65 17.58 -11.95
C GLN A 258 11.87 17.93 -10.48
N GLU A 259 10.88 17.72 -9.62
CA GLU A 259 10.99 17.92 -8.17
C GLU A 259 12.06 17.07 -7.49
N TYR A 260 12.56 16.02 -8.18
CA TYR A 260 13.64 15.16 -7.68
C TYR A 260 15.02 15.53 -8.22
N ILE A 261 15.14 16.57 -9.06
CA ILE A 261 16.44 17.06 -9.53
C ILE A 261 17.32 17.43 -8.33
N GLY A 262 18.59 17.02 -8.38
CA GLY A 262 19.56 17.28 -7.32
C GLY A 262 19.41 16.41 -6.07
N LYS A 263 18.43 15.50 -6.05
CA LYS A 263 18.21 14.58 -4.92
C LYS A 263 18.85 13.22 -5.16
N ARG A 264 19.12 12.51 -4.07
CA ARG A 264 19.47 11.08 -4.12
C ARG A 264 18.20 10.26 -3.96
N VAL A 265 18.03 9.27 -4.83
CA VAL A 265 16.89 8.34 -4.83
C VAL A 265 17.41 6.92 -4.72
N GLY A 266 16.64 6.08 -4.06
CA GLY A 266 16.99 4.67 -3.90
C GLY A 266 16.38 3.82 -5.01
N LEU A 267 17.12 2.85 -5.53
CA LEU A 267 16.69 1.93 -6.57
C LEU A 267 16.54 0.51 -6.04
N ALA A 268 15.42 -0.12 -6.34
CA ALA A 268 15.21 -1.56 -6.16
C ALA A 268 14.73 -2.18 -7.48
N VAL A 269 15.14 -3.42 -7.75
CA VAL A 269 14.69 -4.19 -8.91
C VAL A 269 13.72 -5.26 -8.45
N GLN A 270 12.51 -5.27 -9.02
CA GLN A 270 11.51 -6.28 -8.73
C GLN A 270 10.78 -6.68 -10.02
N ASN A 271 10.76 -7.98 -10.35
CA ASN A 271 10.04 -8.53 -11.51
C ASN A 271 10.31 -7.80 -12.85
N LYS A 272 11.59 -7.51 -13.15
CA LYS A 272 12.02 -6.76 -14.35
C LYS A 272 11.54 -5.29 -14.38
N GLU A 273 11.07 -4.76 -13.25
CA GLU A 273 10.77 -3.35 -13.06
C GLU A 273 11.80 -2.71 -12.13
N LEU A 274 12.16 -1.49 -12.42
CA LEU A 274 12.99 -0.62 -11.59
C LEU A 274 12.07 0.26 -10.76
N LEU A 275 12.08 0.05 -9.44
CA LEU A 275 11.32 0.84 -8.49
C LEU A 275 12.21 1.93 -7.92
N VAL A 276 11.74 3.16 -7.95
CA VAL A 276 12.48 4.32 -7.45
C VAL A 276 11.86 4.78 -6.15
N TYR A 277 12.69 4.94 -5.12
CA TYR A 277 12.29 5.32 -3.77
C TYR A 277 12.86 6.68 -3.38
N TYR A 278 12.06 7.47 -2.69
CA TYR A 278 12.51 8.69 -2.03
C TYR A 278 11.86 8.78 -0.65
N ASN A 279 12.66 9.01 0.40
CA ASN A 279 12.19 9.02 1.80
C ASN A 279 11.34 7.78 2.16
N GLY A 280 11.79 6.59 1.74
CA GLY A 280 11.10 5.33 2.03
C GLY A 280 9.83 5.05 1.21
N LYS A 281 9.38 5.98 0.37
CA LYS A 281 8.18 5.85 -0.49
C LYS A 281 8.58 5.56 -1.93
N ILE A 282 7.77 4.73 -2.63
CA ILE A 282 7.95 4.53 -4.07
C ILE A 282 7.44 5.76 -4.79
N ILE A 283 8.34 6.46 -5.48
CA ILE A 283 7.99 7.67 -6.24
C ILE A 283 7.76 7.38 -7.72
N GLU A 284 8.39 6.32 -8.26
CA GLU A 284 8.25 5.99 -9.67
C GLU A 284 8.59 4.52 -9.94
N LYS A 285 8.12 4.00 -11.09
CA LYS A 285 8.48 2.68 -11.61
C LYS A 285 8.77 2.75 -13.10
N HIS A 286 9.80 2.04 -13.54
CA HIS A 286 10.14 1.90 -14.94
C HIS A 286 10.30 0.43 -15.31
N PRO A 287 9.87 0.00 -16.51
CA PRO A 287 10.30 -1.29 -17.04
C PRO A 287 11.81 -1.24 -17.31
N ILE A 288 12.54 -2.30 -16.98
CA ILE A 288 13.96 -2.41 -17.35
C ILE A 288 14.01 -2.75 -18.84
N THR A 289 14.62 -1.88 -19.61
CA THR A 289 14.75 -2.00 -21.07
C THR A 289 16.22 -1.97 -21.49
N ASN A 290 16.49 -2.26 -22.75
CA ASN A 290 17.80 -2.09 -23.36
C ASN A 290 18.00 -0.69 -23.99
N ASN A 291 17.00 0.19 -23.93
CA ASN A 291 17.07 1.53 -24.47
C ASN A 291 17.99 2.41 -23.61
N LYS A 292 18.89 3.15 -24.27
CA LYS A 292 19.80 4.07 -23.60
C LYS A 292 19.07 5.16 -22.79
N PHE A 293 17.91 5.63 -23.28
CA PHE A 293 17.08 6.62 -22.64
C PHE A 293 15.65 6.10 -22.51
N ASN A 294 15.11 6.14 -21.29
CA ASN A 294 13.77 5.70 -20.92
C ASN A 294 13.03 6.89 -20.29
N ILE A 295 12.47 7.72 -21.14
CA ILE A 295 11.83 8.98 -20.75
C ILE A 295 10.33 8.79 -20.83
N LYS A 296 9.63 9.01 -19.71
CA LYS A 296 8.17 9.03 -19.68
C LYS A 296 7.63 10.36 -20.19
N GLU A 297 6.55 10.33 -20.97
CA GLU A 297 5.93 11.53 -21.52
C GLU A 297 5.47 12.50 -20.43
N GLU A 298 4.96 11.99 -19.32
CA GLU A 298 4.54 12.76 -18.16
C GLU A 298 5.68 13.58 -17.52
N HIS A 299 6.94 13.14 -17.68
CA HIS A 299 8.11 13.85 -17.20
C HIS A 299 8.61 14.91 -18.16
N LYS A 300 8.13 14.90 -19.43
CA LYS A 300 8.46 15.90 -20.46
C LYS A 300 7.62 17.18 -20.36
N LEU A 301 6.55 17.19 -19.59
CA LEU A 301 5.49 18.21 -19.66
C LEU A 301 5.85 19.61 -19.14
N TYR A 302 7.10 19.85 -18.75
CA TYR A 302 7.53 21.18 -18.29
C TYR A 302 8.42 21.97 -19.25
N TYR A 303 8.70 21.47 -20.45
CA TYR A 303 9.15 22.35 -21.53
C TYR A 303 7.95 23.13 -22.02
N LYS A 304 7.75 24.34 -21.47
CA LYS A 304 6.75 25.30 -22.00
C LYS A 304 6.95 25.41 -23.52
N LYS A 305 5.88 25.55 -24.29
CA LYS A 305 5.94 25.80 -25.74
C LYS A 305 6.91 26.95 -26.11
N THR A 306 7.09 27.91 -25.20
CA THR A 306 8.06 29.01 -25.27
C THR A 306 9.51 28.55 -25.40
N ASP A 307 9.93 27.49 -24.72
CA ASP A 307 11.34 27.06 -24.76
C ASP A 307 11.68 26.34 -26.07
N LYS A 308 10.72 25.61 -26.66
CA LYS A 308 10.92 25.01 -27.99
C LYS A 308 11.08 26.03 -29.10
N GLN A 309 10.41 27.17 -28.97
CA GLN A 309 10.49 28.26 -29.95
C GLN A 309 11.81 29.03 -29.77
N ALA A 310 12.21 29.32 -28.54
CA ALA A 310 13.49 29.94 -28.21
C ALA A 310 14.70 29.09 -28.63
N ILE A 311 14.66 27.76 -28.44
CA ILE A 311 15.72 26.84 -28.90
C ILE A 311 15.75 26.79 -30.44
N LYS A 312 14.60 26.84 -31.13
CA LYS A 312 14.54 26.85 -32.59
C LYS A 312 15.10 28.15 -33.18
N GLU A 313 14.77 29.28 -32.56
CA GLU A 313 15.29 30.59 -32.91
C GLU A 313 16.81 30.72 -32.66
N SER A 314 17.29 30.24 -31.50
CA SER A 314 18.69 30.18 -31.18
C SER A 314 19.49 29.29 -32.16
N ASN A 315 18.98 28.13 -32.53
CA ASN A 315 19.60 27.25 -33.51
C ASN A 315 19.61 27.86 -34.93
N GLN A 316 18.60 28.64 -35.31
CA GLN A 316 18.54 29.35 -36.57
C GLN A 316 19.59 30.49 -36.62
N ILE A 317 19.80 31.19 -35.51
CA ILE A 317 20.81 32.24 -35.40
C ILE A 317 22.22 31.63 -35.54
N ILE A 318 22.50 30.51 -34.81
CA ILE A 318 23.79 29.81 -34.89
C ILE A 318 24.05 29.29 -36.32
N LEU A 319 23.06 28.74 -37.00
CA LEU A 319 23.17 28.28 -38.36
C LEU A 319 23.50 29.44 -39.34
N LYS A 320 22.84 30.60 -39.18
CA LYS A 320 23.14 31.80 -39.96
C LYS A 320 24.55 32.34 -39.72
N GLU A 321 24.99 32.35 -38.48
CA GLU A 321 26.37 32.75 -38.15
C GLU A 321 27.41 31.78 -38.73
N LEU A 322 27.14 30.49 -38.73
CA LEU A 322 28.02 29.50 -39.37
C LEU A 322 28.05 29.63 -40.91
N GLU A 323 26.89 29.92 -41.52
CA GLU A 323 26.82 30.20 -42.96
C GLU A 323 27.65 31.44 -43.33
N ASN A 324 27.53 32.54 -42.56
CA ASN A 324 28.32 33.74 -42.78
C ASN A 324 29.86 33.52 -42.67
N ILE A 325 30.27 32.69 -41.67
CA ILE A 325 31.71 32.36 -41.51
C ILE A 325 32.22 31.52 -42.69
N ILE A 326 31.42 30.72 -43.33
CA ILE A 326 31.78 29.92 -44.49
C ILE A 326 31.89 30.80 -45.76
N TYR A 327 31.03 31.82 -45.91
CA TYR A 327 31.05 32.72 -47.07
C TYR A 327 32.06 33.85 -46.99
N ASP A 328 32.59 34.20 -45.80
CA ASP A 328 33.61 35.23 -45.61
C ASP A 328 35.05 34.67 -45.80
N ASN A 329 35.23 33.37 -46.05
CA ASN A 329 36.51 32.70 -46.28
C ASN A 329 36.73 32.24 -47.75
N ASP A 330 35.90 32.64 -48.70
CA ASP A 330 36.08 32.52 -50.13
C ASP A 330 36.33 33.93 -50.75
#